data_270bb73d1dd7be1397bd6f60a8535afb
#
_entry.id   270bb73d1dd7be1397bd6f60a8535afb
#
_cell.length_a   1.000
_cell.length_b   1.000
_cell.length_c   1.000
_cell.angle_alpha   90.00
_cell.angle_beta   90.00
_cell.angle_gamma   90.00
#
_symmetry.space_group_name_H-M   'P 1'
#
loop_
_entity.id
_entity.type
_entity.pdbx_description
1 polymer ?
#
loop_
_entity_poly.entity_id
_entity_poly.type
_entity_poly.pdbx_seq_one_letter_code
_entity_poly.pdbx_strand_id
1 'polypeptide(L)'
;QKCSRFISRFREQGTLLFVSHDPTAVTTMCDRAVLLESGLQTLLDTPKRVIDKYTKQLYASSQTLSSDVGKKKSESQTTINNEPEWIDYRTSIINASEQANLITITRFSETLLSKESFGSGKAHILSASLLEAESQQPLLCGRGGERVILEINAKADEDIEKPIVGFILKNAKGVTLLGDNTLNSKESLLGRNPPSIKAGDEYSTEFEFTLPLLQKGQYSITLSLAEGNQDEHDQLQWMNDALMIESINSSIAAGLAGVPMHRINLKINSK
;
A
#
# COMPACT_ATOMS: atom_id res chain seq x y z
N GLN A 1 -10.69 -19.29 -13.82
CA GLN A 1 -9.44 -20.05 -14.02
C GLN A 1 -9.19 -20.48 -15.49
N LYS A 2 -10.19 -20.93 -16.28
CA LYS A 2 -9.98 -21.35 -17.68
C LYS A 2 -9.66 -20.17 -18.61
N CYS A 3 -10.35 -19.03 -18.46
CA CYS A 3 -10.13 -17.82 -19.26
C CYS A 3 -8.74 -17.22 -19.03
N SER A 4 -8.26 -17.16 -17.78
CA SER A 4 -6.94 -16.62 -17.45
C SER A 4 -5.79 -17.41 -18.10
N ARG A 5 -5.87 -18.75 -18.11
CA ARG A 5 -4.87 -19.60 -18.78
C ARG A 5 -4.89 -19.46 -20.32
N PHE A 6 -6.07 -19.25 -20.88
CA PHE A 6 -6.21 -19.00 -22.31
C PHE A 6 -5.55 -17.67 -22.70
N ILE A 7 -5.85 -16.59 -21.96
CA ILE A 7 -5.27 -15.26 -22.17
C ILE A 7 -3.74 -15.29 -22.04
N SER A 8 -3.20 -15.97 -21.01
CA SER A 8 -1.74 -16.09 -20.84
C SER A 8 -1.08 -16.80 -22.03
N ARG A 9 -1.68 -17.89 -22.52
CA ARG A 9 -1.15 -18.61 -23.68
C ARG A 9 -1.28 -17.81 -24.99
N PHE A 10 -2.37 -17.05 -25.13
CA PHE A 10 -2.58 -16.19 -26.31
C PHE A 10 -1.55 -15.05 -26.37
N ARG A 11 -1.18 -14.47 -25.19
CA ARG A 11 -0.16 -13.43 -25.12
C ARG A 11 1.23 -13.85 -25.60
N GLU A 12 1.56 -15.15 -25.53
CA GLU A 12 2.84 -15.67 -26.03
C GLU A 12 2.92 -15.66 -27.57
N GLN A 13 1.78 -15.65 -28.26
CA GLN A 13 1.70 -15.83 -29.73
C GLN A 13 0.96 -14.68 -30.43
N GLY A 14 0.35 -13.75 -29.68
CA GLY A 14 -0.49 -12.68 -30.23
C GLY A 14 -0.47 -11.41 -29.44
N THR A 15 -1.14 -10.39 -29.97
CA THR A 15 -1.34 -9.11 -29.32
C THR A 15 -2.75 -9.03 -28.74
N LEU A 16 -2.86 -8.69 -27.46
CA LEU A 16 -4.14 -8.48 -26.75
C LEU A 16 -4.34 -6.98 -26.51
N LEU A 17 -5.42 -6.43 -27.03
CA LEU A 17 -5.90 -5.11 -26.65
C LEU A 17 -6.97 -5.27 -25.57
N PHE A 18 -6.67 -4.76 -24.37
CA PHE A 18 -7.53 -4.85 -23.21
C PHE A 18 -7.98 -3.45 -22.77
N VAL A 19 -9.29 -3.24 -22.64
CA VAL A 19 -9.87 -1.96 -22.20
C VAL A 19 -10.55 -2.20 -20.85
N SER A 20 -10.12 -1.46 -19.84
CA SER A 20 -10.66 -1.54 -18.49
C SER A 20 -10.44 -0.23 -17.73
N HIS A 21 -11.29 0.03 -16.75
CA HIS A 21 -11.09 1.05 -15.73
C HIS A 21 -10.56 0.45 -14.41
N ASP A 22 -10.38 -0.86 -14.35
CA ASP A 22 -9.81 -1.55 -13.19
C ASP A 22 -8.27 -1.49 -13.24
N PRO A 23 -7.61 -0.72 -12.34
CA PRO A 23 -6.16 -0.60 -12.28
C PRO A 23 -5.45 -1.94 -12.11
N THR A 24 -6.02 -2.83 -11.28
CA THR A 24 -5.42 -4.14 -10.98
C THR A 24 -5.43 -5.05 -12.21
N ALA A 25 -6.53 -5.07 -12.95
CA ALA A 25 -6.62 -5.84 -14.18
C ALA A 25 -5.63 -5.35 -15.24
N VAL A 26 -5.51 -4.03 -15.43
CA VAL A 26 -4.56 -3.44 -16.38
C VAL A 26 -3.12 -3.76 -15.99
N THR A 27 -2.75 -3.59 -14.72
CA THR A 27 -1.38 -3.87 -14.26
C THR A 27 -1.00 -5.35 -14.31
N THR A 28 -1.97 -6.23 -14.17
CA THR A 28 -1.73 -7.68 -14.15
C THR A 28 -1.69 -8.27 -15.56
N MET A 29 -2.52 -7.75 -16.50
CA MET A 29 -2.73 -8.33 -17.82
C MET A 29 -1.95 -7.66 -18.94
N CYS A 30 -1.46 -6.43 -18.76
CA CYS A 30 -0.85 -5.64 -19.81
C CYS A 30 0.66 -5.45 -19.61
N ASP A 31 1.41 -5.45 -20.72
CA ASP A 31 2.84 -5.10 -20.72
C ASP A 31 3.05 -3.60 -20.95
N ARG A 32 2.09 -2.96 -21.64
CA ARG A 32 2.03 -1.51 -21.87
C ARG A 32 0.58 -1.05 -21.69
N ALA A 33 0.40 0.21 -21.32
CA ALA A 33 -0.91 0.81 -21.18
C ALA A 33 -0.97 2.17 -21.87
N VAL A 34 -2.17 2.53 -22.29
CA VAL A 34 -2.48 3.84 -22.89
C VAL A 34 -3.54 4.50 -22.03
N LEU A 35 -3.32 5.75 -21.65
CA LEU A 35 -4.35 6.60 -21.07
C LEU A 35 -5.04 7.39 -22.18
N LEU A 36 -6.36 7.21 -22.27
CA LEU A 36 -7.21 7.95 -23.18
C LEU A 36 -8.02 8.97 -22.40
N GLU A 37 -8.02 10.20 -22.87
CA GLU A 37 -8.79 11.31 -22.30
C GLU A 37 -9.47 12.08 -23.42
N SER A 38 -10.78 12.20 -23.35
CA SER A 38 -11.60 12.89 -24.38
C SER A 38 -11.28 12.42 -25.80
N GLY A 39 -11.02 11.14 -25.99
CA GLY A 39 -10.69 10.55 -27.29
C GLY A 39 -9.24 10.72 -27.74
N LEU A 40 -8.40 11.37 -26.94
CA LEU A 40 -6.98 11.58 -27.24
C LEU A 40 -6.09 10.68 -26.36
N GLN A 41 -4.98 10.21 -26.94
CA GLN A 41 -3.93 9.53 -26.21
C GLN A 41 -3.11 10.56 -25.42
N THR A 42 -3.18 10.50 -24.08
CA THR A 42 -2.44 11.45 -23.21
C THR A 42 -1.15 10.85 -22.63
N LEU A 43 -1.09 9.54 -22.54
CA LEU A 43 0.12 8.82 -22.08
C LEU A 43 0.14 7.41 -22.67
N LEU A 44 1.31 6.96 -23.11
CA LEU A 44 1.61 5.57 -23.46
C LEU A 44 2.89 5.18 -22.74
N ASP A 45 2.78 4.29 -21.75
CA ASP A 45 3.92 3.88 -20.91
C ASP A 45 3.65 2.50 -20.28
N THR A 46 4.45 2.13 -19.27
CA THR A 46 4.19 0.95 -18.44
C THR A 46 2.84 1.09 -17.73
N PRO A 47 2.14 -0.02 -17.42
CA PRO A 47 0.88 0.00 -16.71
C PRO A 47 0.93 0.81 -15.42
N LYS A 48 2.01 0.65 -14.61
CA LYS A 48 2.19 1.39 -13.36
C LYS A 48 2.11 2.91 -13.59
N ARG A 49 2.94 3.46 -14.49
CA ARG A 49 2.98 4.91 -14.76
C ARG A 49 1.65 5.46 -15.30
N VAL A 50 0.98 4.67 -16.14
CA VAL A 50 -0.33 5.05 -16.68
C VAL A 50 -1.39 5.08 -15.58
N ILE A 51 -1.40 4.08 -14.69
CA ILE A 51 -2.34 4.02 -13.56
C ILE A 51 -2.06 5.13 -12.54
N ASP A 52 -0.80 5.43 -12.22
CA ASP A 52 -0.46 6.54 -11.32
C ASP A 52 -0.98 7.88 -11.88
N LYS A 53 -0.85 8.11 -13.19
CA LYS A 53 -1.43 9.30 -13.83
C LYS A 53 -2.96 9.28 -13.85
N TYR A 54 -3.57 8.13 -14.13
CA TYR A 54 -5.02 7.95 -14.08
C TYR A 54 -5.60 8.24 -12.70
N THR A 55 -4.97 7.69 -11.66
CA THR A 55 -5.34 7.93 -10.25
C THR A 55 -5.27 9.43 -9.92
N LYS A 56 -4.19 10.10 -10.32
CA LYS A 56 -4.04 11.56 -10.17
C LYS A 56 -5.20 12.33 -10.81
N GLN A 57 -5.63 11.94 -12.00
CA GLN A 57 -6.72 12.60 -12.72
C GLN A 57 -8.09 12.34 -12.07
N LEU A 58 -8.33 11.12 -11.56
CA LEU A 58 -9.56 10.79 -10.85
C LEU A 58 -9.73 11.67 -9.61
N TYR A 59 -8.68 11.82 -8.80
CA TYR A 59 -8.73 12.69 -7.62
C TYR A 59 -8.86 14.17 -7.97
N ALA A 60 -8.26 14.64 -9.07
CA ALA A 60 -8.42 16.00 -9.53
C ALA A 60 -9.85 16.32 -10.03
N SER A 61 -10.55 15.32 -10.57
CA SER A 61 -11.94 15.50 -11.07
C SER A 61 -13.00 15.30 -9.99
N SER A 62 -12.73 14.57 -8.92
CA SER A 62 -13.69 14.38 -7.80
C SER A 62 -13.81 15.59 -6.88
N GLN A 63 -12.86 16.53 -6.93
CA GLN A 63 -12.95 17.81 -6.21
C GLN A 63 -14.09 18.73 -6.70
N THR A 64 -14.82 18.36 -7.75
CA THR A 64 -15.89 19.19 -8.34
C THR A 64 -17.31 18.71 -8.07
N LEU A 65 -17.52 17.58 -7.39
CA LEU A 65 -18.87 17.05 -7.18
C LEU A 65 -19.04 16.48 -5.74
N SER A 66 -19.45 17.37 -4.83
CA SER A 66 -19.94 16.97 -3.50
C SER A 66 -21.45 16.99 -3.46
N SER A 67 -22.11 15.90 -3.06
CA SER A 67 -23.40 15.98 -2.36
C SER A 67 -23.83 14.64 -1.73
N ASP A 68 -24.04 14.70 -0.44
CA ASP A 68 -24.94 13.96 0.47
C ASP A 68 -25.30 12.50 0.19
N VAL A 69 -24.89 11.57 1.08
CA VAL A 69 -25.75 10.48 1.58
C VAL A 69 -25.32 9.97 2.95
N GLY A 70 -26.31 9.70 3.76
CA GLY A 70 -26.41 9.53 5.18
C GLY A 70 -25.79 8.32 5.88
N LYS A 71 -25.64 8.52 7.19
CA LYS A 71 -25.12 7.64 8.24
C LYS A 71 -25.96 6.38 8.51
N LYS A 72 -25.28 5.26 8.75
CA LYS A 72 -25.82 4.21 9.65
C LYS A 72 -24.75 3.78 10.66
N LYS A 73 -25.09 3.91 11.95
CA LYS A 73 -24.30 3.43 13.09
C LYS A 73 -24.61 1.94 13.33
N SER A 74 -23.57 1.19 13.70
CA SER A 74 -23.71 -0.08 14.40
C SER A 74 -22.66 -0.16 15.50
N GLU A 75 -23.10 -0.24 16.75
CA GLU A 75 -22.25 -0.45 17.92
C GLU A 75 -22.12 -1.96 18.18
N SER A 76 -20.89 -2.46 18.25
CA SER A 76 -20.58 -3.75 18.85
C SER A 76 -19.26 -3.65 19.61
N GLN A 77 -19.33 -3.77 20.93
CA GLN A 77 -18.16 -3.89 21.78
C GLN A 77 -17.63 -5.33 21.68
N THR A 78 -16.38 -5.47 21.26
CA THR A 78 -15.67 -6.74 21.35
C THR A 78 -14.38 -6.54 22.12
N THR A 79 -14.28 -7.19 23.26
CA THR A 79 -13.07 -7.29 24.09
C THR A 79 -12.06 -8.19 23.37
N ILE A 80 -10.91 -7.63 22.97
CA ILE A 80 -9.82 -8.38 22.35
C ILE A 80 -8.84 -8.78 23.45
N ASN A 81 -8.80 -10.07 23.76
CA ASN A 81 -7.79 -10.68 24.62
C ASN A 81 -6.77 -11.42 23.75
N ASN A 82 -5.50 -11.17 24.02
CA ASN A 82 -4.29 -11.88 23.55
C ASN A 82 -4.19 -12.05 22.02
N GLU A 83 -3.37 -11.19 21.41
CA GLU A 83 -2.94 -11.33 20.02
C GLU A 83 -2.14 -12.64 19.85
N PRO A 84 -2.52 -13.49 18.88
CA PRO A 84 -1.69 -14.64 18.54
C PRO A 84 -0.38 -14.12 17.91
N GLU A 85 0.74 -14.53 18.48
CA GLU A 85 2.06 -14.24 17.93
C GLU A 85 2.19 -14.92 16.56
N TRP A 86 2.31 -14.12 15.51
CA TRP A 86 2.41 -14.59 14.12
C TRP A 86 3.83 -15.07 13.80
N ILE A 87 4.24 -16.21 14.39
CA ILE A 87 5.56 -16.80 14.17
C ILE A 87 5.44 -17.97 13.19
N ASP A 88 6.23 -17.93 12.11
CA ASP A 88 6.41 -19.08 11.23
C ASP A 88 7.32 -20.11 11.92
N TYR A 89 6.82 -21.31 12.14
CA TYR A 89 7.56 -22.40 12.81
C TYR A 89 8.84 -22.81 12.06
N ARG A 90 8.99 -22.41 10.79
CA ARG A 90 10.17 -22.71 9.95
C ARG A 90 11.22 -21.61 10.01
N THR A 91 10.96 -20.48 10.69
CA THR A 91 11.80 -19.28 10.66
C THR A 91 13.27 -19.59 10.91
N SER A 92 13.58 -20.39 11.94
CA SER A 92 14.97 -20.75 12.29
C SER A 92 15.65 -21.57 11.18
N ILE A 93 14.92 -22.51 10.58
CA ILE A 93 15.42 -23.39 9.51
C ILE A 93 15.62 -22.60 8.22
N ILE A 94 14.63 -21.79 7.83
CA ILE A 94 14.70 -20.94 6.63
C ILE A 94 15.86 -19.95 6.76
N ASN A 95 16.00 -19.31 7.91
CA ASN A 95 17.05 -18.31 8.15
C ASN A 95 18.47 -18.90 8.19
N ALA A 96 18.60 -20.18 8.45
CA ALA A 96 19.87 -20.92 8.39
C ALA A 96 20.19 -21.49 7.00
N SER A 97 19.27 -21.37 6.04
CA SER A 97 19.39 -21.92 4.69
C SER A 97 19.77 -20.84 3.65
N GLU A 98 20.16 -21.30 2.46
CA GLU A 98 20.35 -20.40 1.30
C GLU A 98 19.05 -19.75 0.82
N GLN A 99 17.90 -20.22 1.29
CA GLN A 99 16.57 -19.67 1.02
C GLN A 99 16.13 -18.61 2.05
N ALA A 100 17.03 -18.18 2.92
CA ALA A 100 16.73 -17.13 3.89
C ALA A 100 16.16 -15.90 3.20
N ASN A 101 15.01 -15.42 3.69
CA ASN A 101 14.44 -14.17 3.18
C ASN A 101 15.42 -13.03 3.47
N LEU A 102 15.53 -12.13 2.53
CA LEU A 102 16.33 -10.92 2.67
C LEU A 102 15.65 -9.77 1.93
N ILE A 103 15.30 -8.74 2.66
CA ILE A 103 14.79 -7.48 2.13
C ILE A 103 15.71 -6.33 2.51
N THR A 104 15.80 -5.33 1.65
CA THR A 104 16.43 -4.05 1.92
C THR A 104 15.43 -2.92 1.72
N ILE A 105 15.52 -1.88 2.55
CA ILE A 105 14.59 -0.77 2.55
C ILE A 105 15.42 0.52 2.39
N THR A 106 15.04 1.35 1.42
CA THR A 106 15.70 2.63 1.22
C THR A 106 15.18 3.66 2.23
N ARG A 107 16.05 4.60 2.58
CA ARG A 107 15.63 5.77 3.35
C ARG A 107 14.75 6.67 2.49
N PHE A 108 13.82 7.35 3.13
CA PHE A 108 13.04 8.42 2.53
C PHE A 108 13.96 9.48 1.92
N SER A 109 13.64 9.95 0.73
CA SER A 109 14.42 10.97 0.04
C SER A 109 13.54 12.15 -0.35
N GLU A 110 13.84 13.32 0.17
CA GLU A 110 13.16 14.57 -0.17
C GLU A 110 13.26 14.91 -1.68
N THR A 111 14.28 14.44 -2.36
CA THR A 111 14.46 14.66 -3.79
C THR A 111 13.41 13.95 -4.64
N LEU A 112 12.78 12.89 -4.09
CA LEU A 112 11.64 12.20 -4.71
C LEU A 112 10.32 12.94 -4.49
N LEU A 113 10.25 13.81 -3.46
CA LEU A 113 9.07 14.59 -3.10
C LEU A 113 8.54 15.46 -4.25
N SER A 114 9.43 16.03 -5.06
CA SER A 114 9.05 17.03 -6.06
C SER A 114 8.60 16.45 -7.40
N LYS A 115 8.93 15.19 -7.71
CA LYS A 115 8.73 14.65 -9.06
C LYS A 115 7.48 13.80 -9.24
N GLU A 116 6.99 13.13 -8.21
CA GLU A 116 5.89 12.16 -8.33
C GLU A 116 4.75 12.37 -7.31
N SER A 117 4.71 13.52 -6.62
CA SER A 117 3.61 13.86 -5.72
C SER A 117 2.55 14.74 -6.41
N PHE A 118 1.30 14.61 -5.96
CA PHE A 118 0.19 15.47 -6.36
C PHE A 118 -0.78 15.68 -5.20
N GLY A 119 -1.63 16.69 -5.28
CA GLY A 119 -2.63 17.05 -4.27
C GLY A 119 -2.91 18.55 -4.29
N SER A 120 -3.76 19.01 -3.37
CA SER A 120 -4.07 20.44 -3.22
C SER A 120 -2.89 21.25 -2.66
N GLY A 121 -1.96 20.58 -1.95
CA GLY A 121 -0.82 21.23 -1.30
C GLY A 121 -1.13 21.85 0.05
N LYS A 122 -2.32 21.63 0.63
CA LYS A 122 -2.68 22.11 2.00
C LYS A 122 -1.88 21.44 3.12
N ALA A 123 -1.24 20.33 2.83
CA ALA A 123 -0.31 19.65 3.73
C ALA A 123 0.75 18.90 2.92
N HIS A 124 1.91 18.68 3.53
CA HIS A 124 2.99 17.94 2.90
C HIS A 124 3.71 17.00 3.88
N ILE A 125 4.18 15.88 3.34
CA ILE A 125 4.96 14.89 4.08
C ILE A 125 6.38 15.41 4.23
N LEU A 126 6.86 15.48 5.47
CA LEU A 126 8.22 15.88 5.81
C LEU A 126 9.19 14.69 5.73
N SER A 127 8.78 13.57 6.31
CA SER A 127 9.57 12.34 6.32
C SER A 127 8.71 11.11 6.49
N ALA A 128 9.26 9.96 6.12
CA ALA A 128 8.70 8.67 6.44
C ALA A 128 9.81 7.65 6.71
N SER A 129 9.56 6.75 7.64
CA SER A 129 10.49 5.69 8.03
C SER A 129 9.76 4.41 8.35
N LEU A 130 10.33 3.28 7.97
CA LEU A 130 9.90 1.99 8.48
C LEU A 130 10.84 1.63 9.63
N LEU A 131 10.30 1.54 10.86
CA LEU A 131 11.03 1.28 12.08
C LEU A 131 10.79 -0.16 12.53
N GLU A 132 11.75 -0.77 13.19
CA GLU A 132 11.52 -1.99 13.96
C GLU A 132 10.76 -1.63 15.24
N ALA A 133 9.64 -2.33 15.53
CA ALA A 133 8.74 -1.94 16.62
C ALA A 133 9.39 -2.00 18.00
N GLU A 134 10.27 -2.98 18.25
CA GLU A 134 10.93 -3.13 19.55
C GLU A 134 12.04 -2.09 19.78
N SER A 135 12.91 -1.90 18.81
CA SER A 135 14.09 -1.03 18.94
C SER A 135 13.81 0.44 18.59
N GLN A 136 12.71 0.72 17.90
CA GLN A 136 12.37 2.03 17.33
C GLN A 136 13.45 2.58 16.38
N GLN A 137 14.29 1.70 15.84
CA GLN A 137 15.33 2.08 14.88
C GLN A 137 14.89 1.85 13.44
N PRO A 138 15.38 2.63 12.48
CA PRO A 138 15.07 2.43 11.07
C PRO A 138 15.43 1.02 10.58
N LEU A 139 14.44 0.28 10.08
CA LEU A 139 14.61 -1.04 9.49
C LEU A 139 15.14 -0.89 8.06
N LEU A 140 16.45 -0.96 7.88
CA LEU A 140 17.07 -0.87 6.56
C LEU A 140 17.29 -2.25 5.91
N CYS A 141 17.24 -3.31 6.70
CA CYS A 141 17.39 -4.69 6.27
C CYS A 141 16.53 -5.59 7.14
N GLY A 142 15.79 -6.50 6.53
CA GLY A 142 14.87 -7.39 7.24
C GLY A 142 14.62 -8.67 6.46
N ARG A 143 13.68 -9.47 6.92
CA ARG A 143 13.33 -10.77 6.32
C ARG A 143 11.85 -10.92 5.98
N GLY A 144 11.01 -10.04 6.49
CA GLY A 144 9.56 -10.21 6.54
C GLY A 144 9.14 -11.02 7.77
N GLY A 145 7.98 -10.69 8.31
CA GLY A 145 7.50 -11.22 9.58
C GLY A 145 7.89 -10.38 10.80
N GLU A 146 8.76 -9.39 10.64
CA GLU A 146 9.08 -8.42 11.69
C GLU A 146 7.86 -7.56 12.01
N ARG A 147 7.67 -7.22 13.28
CA ARG A 147 6.75 -6.20 13.72
C ARG A 147 7.39 -4.83 13.46
N VAL A 148 6.74 -4.02 12.64
CA VAL A 148 7.27 -2.75 12.16
C VAL A 148 6.30 -1.61 12.41
N ILE A 149 6.82 -0.40 12.50
CA ILE A 149 6.07 0.84 12.55
C ILE A 149 6.42 1.65 11.30
N LEU A 150 5.42 1.94 10.48
CA LEU A 150 5.53 2.95 9.45
C LEU A 150 5.19 4.30 10.07
N GLU A 151 6.21 5.10 10.35
CA GLU A 151 6.09 6.46 10.84
C GLU A 151 6.04 7.43 9.66
N ILE A 152 5.07 8.35 9.68
CA ILE A 152 4.87 9.38 8.66
C ILE A 152 4.76 10.72 9.37
N ASN A 153 5.71 11.62 9.12
CA ASN A 153 5.72 12.97 9.65
C ASN A 153 5.28 13.95 8.56
N ALA A 154 4.35 14.83 8.89
CA ALA A 154 3.76 15.77 7.95
C ALA A 154 3.55 17.14 8.60
N LYS A 155 3.34 18.15 7.76
CA LYS A 155 3.03 19.51 8.15
C LYS A 155 1.80 20.02 7.43
N ALA A 156 0.94 20.71 8.14
CA ALA A 156 -0.21 21.39 7.58
C ALA A 156 0.18 22.82 7.17
N ASP A 157 -0.12 23.20 5.93
CA ASP A 157 0.04 24.58 5.45
C ASP A 157 -1.27 25.37 5.58
N GLU A 158 -2.41 24.66 5.65
CA GLU A 158 -3.74 25.19 5.92
C GLU A 158 -4.41 24.37 7.03
N ASP A 159 -5.51 24.89 7.61
CA ASP A 159 -6.32 24.17 8.59
C ASP A 159 -6.92 22.90 7.96
N ILE A 160 -6.86 21.77 8.67
CA ILE A 160 -7.42 20.48 8.29
C ILE A 160 -8.39 20.02 9.37
N GLU A 161 -9.67 19.91 9.04
CA GLU A 161 -10.69 19.54 10.03
C GLU A 161 -10.80 18.04 10.27
N LYS A 162 -10.66 17.23 9.21
CA LYS A 162 -10.81 15.77 9.23
C LYS A 162 -9.61 15.11 8.56
N PRO A 163 -8.44 15.11 9.21
CA PRO A 163 -7.23 14.57 8.60
C PRO A 163 -7.32 13.06 8.39
N ILE A 164 -6.87 12.61 7.23
CA ILE A 164 -6.72 11.21 6.86
C ILE A 164 -5.28 11.01 6.40
N VAL A 165 -4.59 10.08 7.03
CA VAL A 165 -3.27 9.62 6.60
C VAL A 165 -3.37 8.17 6.19
N GLY A 166 -2.76 7.79 5.08
CA GLY A 166 -2.81 6.44 4.57
C GLY A 166 -1.54 6.00 3.87
N PHE A 167 -1.41 4.69 3.69
CA PHE A 167 -0.32 4.10 2.91
C PHE A 167 -0.79 2.92 2.08
N ILE A 168 -0.04 2.62 1.02
CA ILE A 168 -0.25 1.46 0.15
C ILE A 168 1.10 0.84 -0.17
N LEU A 169 1.27 -0.47 0.09
CA LEU A 169 2.39 -1.27 -0.37
C LEU A 169 2.06 -1.87 -1.74
N LYS A 170 2.90 -1.60 -2.73
CA LYS A 170 2.74 -2.06 -4.12
C LYS A 170 3.98 -2.84 -4.59
N ASN A 171 3.80 -3.76 -5.53
CA ASN A 171 4.92 -4.37 -6.24
C ASN A 171 5.39 -3.49 -7.42
N ALA A 172 6.48 -3.88 -8.09
CA ALA A 172 7.04 -3.16 -9.24
C ALA A 172 6.06 -2.98 -10.42
N LYS A 173 5.01 -3.80 -10.51
CA LYS A 173 3.95 -3.65 -11.52
C LYS A 173 2.85 -2.70 -11.09
N GLY A 174 2.90 -2.12 -9.88
CA GLY A 174 1.87 -1.27 -9.34
C GLY A 174 0.68 -2.02 -8.72
N VAL A 175 0.77 -3.36 -8.58
CA VAL A 175 -0.28 -4.14 -7.92
C VAL A 175 -0.20 -3.93 -6.42
N THR A 176 -1.29 -3.50 -5.81
CA THR A 176 -1.42 -3.32 -4.35
C THR A 176 -1.38 -4.67 -3.64
N LEU A 177 -0.53 -4.78 -2.64
CA LEU A 177 -0.46 -5.94 -1.75
C LEU A 177 -1.30 -5.72 -0.50
N LEU A 178 -1.12 -4.57 0.13
CA LEU A 178 -1.86 -4.15 1.32
C LEU A 178 -1.85 -2.62 1.41
N GLY A 179 -2.69 -2.08 2.26
CA GLY A 179 -2.73 -0.66 2.58
C GLY A 179 -3.78 -0.42 3.66
N ASP A 180 -3.64 0.68 4.37
CA ASP A 180 -4.59 1.13 5.37
C ASP A 180 -4.55 2.64 5.54
N ASN A 181 -5.50 3.18 6.33
CA ASN A 181 -5.56 4.60 6.66
C ASN A 181 -6.13 4.83 8.07
N THR A 182 -5.99 6.05 8.55
CA THR A 182 -6.41 6.44 9.91
C THR A 182 -7.91 6.36 10.16
N LEU A 183 -8.75 6.26 9.14
CA LEU A 183 -10.20 6.03 9.31
C LEU A 183 -10.50 4.63 9.88
N ASN A 184 -9.59 3.68 9.69
CA ASN A 184 -9.66 2.34 10.27
C ASN A 184 -9.02 2.24 11.66
N SER A 185 -8.55 3.36 12.23
CA SER A 185 -8.07 3.37 13.61
C SER A 185 -9.18 3.02 14.59
N LYS A 186 -8.83 2.42 15.72
CA LYS A 186 -9.79 2.08 16.78
C LYS A 186 -10.63 3.28 17.20
N GLU A 187 -10.01 4.45 17.32
CA GLU A 187 -10.69 5.69 17.73
C GLU A 187 -11.73 6.11 16.66
N SER A 188 -11.36 6.10 15.38
CA SER A 188 -12.27 6.42 14.28
C SER A 188 -13.42 5.42 14.19
N LEU A 189 -13.16 4.13 14.32
CA LEU A 189 -14.18 3.07 14.30
C LEU A 189 -15.14 3.18 15.49
N LEU A 190 -14.71 3.73 16.63
CA LEU A 190 -15.55 4.05 17.77
C LEU A 190 -16.30 5.39 17.62
N GLY A 191 -16.21 6.03 16.46
CA GLY A 191 -16.88 7.29 16.15
C GLY A 191 -16.23 8.52 16.78
N ARG A 192 -14.99 8.41 17.24
CA ARG A 192 -14.19 9.55 17.73
C ARG A 192 -13.49 10.17 16.54
N ASN A 193 -13.84 11.40 16.21
CA ASN A 193 -13.17 12.13 15.14
C ASN A 193 -11.72 12.42 15.55
N PRO A 194 -10.74 12.32 14.62
CA PRO A 194 -9.40 12.81 14.86
C PRO A 194 -9.43 14.31 15.16
N PRO A 195 -8.47 14.83 15.95
CA PRO A 195 -8.37 16.26 16.20
C PRO A 195 -8.12 17.02 14.89
N SER A 196 -8.68 18.22 14.78
CA SER A 196 -8.32 19.13 13.69
C SER A 196 -6.86 19.57 13.84
N ILE A 197 -6.18 19.74 12.70
CA ILE A 197 -4.80 20.19 12.63
C ILE A 197 -4.82 21.64 12.14
N LYS A 198 -4.06 22.52 12.79
CA LYS A 198 -3.99 23.93 12.42
C LYS A 198 -2.87 24.20 11.42
N ALA A 199 -3.04 25.25 10.63
CA ALA A 199 -1.99 25.73 9.74
C ALA A 199 -0.69 25.99 10.50
N GLY A 200 0.40 25.42 10.03
CA GLY A 200 1.72 25.48 10.65
C GLY A 200 2.06 24.32 11.58
N ASP A 201 1.06 23.51 12.01
CA ASP A 201 1.28 22.36 12.88
C ASP A 201 2.00 21.23 12.14
N GLU A 202 2.95 20.60 12.83
CA GLU A 202 3.56 19.32 12.43
C GLU A 202 2.86 18.20 13.21
N TYR A 203 2.62 17.08 12.52
CA TYR A 203 1.95 15.92 13.08
C TYR A 203 2.57 14.62 12.58
N SER A 204 2.46 13.58 13.41
CA SER A 204 2.98 12.25 13.13
C SER A 204 1.84 11.24 13.13
N THR A 205 1.98 10.22 12.27
CA THR A 205 1.07 9.07 12.21
C THR A 205 1.90 7.80 12.16
N GLU A 206 1.53 6.82 12.97
CA GLU A 206 2.18 5.53 13.08
C GLU A 206 1.22 4.41 12.69
N PHE A 207 1.68 3.53 11.79
CA PHE A 207 1.01 2.28 11.45
C PHE A 207 1.88 1.12 11.90
N GLU A 208 1.45 0.43 12.95
CA GLU A 208 2.15 -0.74 13.46
C GLU A 208 1.53 -2.02 12.88
N PHE A 209 2.34 -2.84 12.20
CA PHE A 209 1.87 -4.08 11.56
C PHE A 209 3.01 -5.09 11.42
N THR A 210 2.65 -6.33 11.10
CA THR A 210 3.64 -7.34 10.74
C THR A 210 3.99 -7.23 9.26
N LEU A 211 5.27 -7.00 8.95
CA LEU A 211 5.75 -6.90 7.57
C LEU A 211 5.51 -8.23 6.84
N PRO A 212 4.79 -8.26 5.72
CA PRO A 212 4.51 -9.51 5.03
C PRO A 212 5.79 -10.15 4.48
N LEU A 213 5.78 -11.45 4.33
CA LEU A 213 6.82 -12.14 3.57
C LEU A 213 6.65 -11.76 2.09
N LEU A 214 7.67 -11.15 1.50
CA LEU A 214 7.63 -10.65 0.12
C LEU A 214 8.31 -11.64 -0.83
N GLN A 215 7.72 -11.88 -2.00
CA GLN A 215 8.42 -12.58 -3.08
C GLN A 215 9.63 -11.78 -3.54
N LYS A 216 10.59 -12.45 -4.18
CA LYS A 216 11.73 -11.78 -4.82
C LYS A 216 11.26 -10.73 -5.81
N GLY A 217 11.73 -9.49 -5.65
CA GLY A 217 11.37 -8.37 -6.52
C GLY A 217 11.41 -7.02 -5.81
N GLN A 218 10.95 -6.00 -6.52
CA GLN A 218 10.89 -4.63 -6.02
C GLN A 218 9.47 -4.26 -5.62
N TYR A 219 9.38 -3.50 -4.54
CA TYR A 219 8.15 -3.00 -3.96
C TYR A 219 8.32 -1.54 -3.56
N SER A 220 7.21 -0.85 -3.37
CA SER A 220 7.23 0.53 -2.88
C SER A 220 6.07 0.82 -1.96
N ILE A 221 6.28 1.74 -1.03
CA ILE A 221 5.22 2.30 -0.20
C ILE A 221 4.85 3.66 -0.79
N THR A 222 3.57 3.80 -1.12
CA THR A 222 2.92 5.06 -1.48
C THR A 222 2.27 5.63 -0.24
N LEU A 223 2.38 6.94 -0.02
CA LEU A 223 1.82 7.66 1.11
C LEU A 223 0.75 8.64 0.66
N SER A 224 -0.23 8.90 1.52
CA SER A 224 -1.37 9.75 1.24
C SER A 224 -1.72 10.62 2.44
N LEU A 225 -1.91 11.91 2.21
CA LEU A 225 -2.56 12.85 3.13
C LEU A 225 -3.85 13.31 2.47
N ALA A 226 -4.97 13.25 3.18
CA ALA A 226 -6.27 13.68 2.70
C ALA A 226 -7.10 14.32 3.81
N GLU A 227 -8.20 14.97 3.44
CA GLU A 227 -9.18 15.56 4.35
C GLU A 227 -10.58 15.10 3.97
N GLY A 228 -11.39 14.65 4.93
CA GLY A 228 -12.78 14.25 4.67
C GLY A 228 -13.18 12.94 5.30
N ASN A 229 -13.72 12.03 4.48
CA ASN A 229 -14.15 10.68 4.88
C ASN A 229 -13.80 9.67 3.78
N GLN A 230 -14.15 8.39 3.96
CA GLN A 230 -13.79 7.32 3.03
C GLN A 230 -14.36 7.52 1.61
N ASP A 231 -15.57 8.06 1.52
CA ASP A 231 -16.30 8.18 0.25
C ASP A 231 -16.03 9.54 -0.44
N GLU A 232 -15.86 10.59 0.39
CA GLU A 232 -15.63 11.97 -0.08
C GLU A 232 -14.45 12.57 0.67
N HIS A 233 -13.35 12.77 -0.02
CA HIS A 233 -12.14 13.36 0.55
C HIS A 233 -11.37 14.19 -0.49
N ASP A 234 -10.77 15.26 -0.01
CA ASP A 234 -9.82 16.06 -0.75
C ASP A 234 -8.41 15.50 -0.56
N GLN A 235 -7.74 15.19 -1.66
CA GLN A 235 -6.35 14.75 -1.62
C GLN A 235 -5.43 15.94 -1.36
N LEU A 236 -4.80 15.98 -0.18
CA LEU A 236 -3.87 17.05 0.20
C LEU A 236 -2.49 16.80 -0.41
N GLN A 237 -1.97 15.58 -0.24
CA GLN A 237 -0.77 15.10 -0.93
C GLN A 237 -0.86 13.59 -1.16
N TRP A 238 -0.52 13.17 -2.36
CA TRP A 238 -0.29 11.77 -2.73
C TRP A 238 1.14 11.62 -3.21
N MET A 239 1.90 10.72 -2.60
CA MET A 239 3.30 10.49 -2.90
C MET A 239 3.52 9.04 -3.29
N ASN A 240 3.80 8.80 -4.56
CA ASN A 240 4.18 7.48 -5.03
C ASN A 240 5.63 7.16 -4.64
N ASP A 241 5.88 5.87 -4.37
CA ASP A 241 7.22 5.32 -4.18
C ASP A 241 8.05 6.06 -3.10
N ALA A 242 7.38 6.50 -2.02
CA ALA A 242 8.02 7.25 -0.92
C ALA A 242 9.13 6.43 -0.22
N LEU A 243 8.94 5.13 -0.09
CA LEU A 243 9.95 4.17 0.38
C LEU A 243 10.03 3.01 -0.62
N MET A 244 11.25 2.60 -0.97
CA MET A 244 11.48 1.43 -1.82
C MET A 244 11.91 0.25 -0.98
N ILE A 245 11.37 -0.92 -1.30
CA ILE A 245 11.70 -2.20 -0.67
C ILE A 245 12.16 -3.15 -1.77
N GLU A 246 13.32 -3.75 -1.62
CA GLU A 246 13.81 -4.80 -2.52
C GLU A 246 13.89 -6.13 -1.76
N SER A 247 13.12 -7.12 -2.21
CA SER A 247 13.25 -8.50 -1.76
C SER A 247 14.27 -9.21 -2.63
N ILE A 248 15.48 -9.37 -2.10
CA ILE A 248 16.64 -9.95 -2.79
C ILE A 248 16.49 -11.46 -2.84
N ASN A 249 16.02 -12.06 -1.76
CA ASN A 249 15.79 -13.49 -1.64
C ASN A 249 14.50 -13.79 -0.86
N SER A 250 13.83 -14.90 -1.21
CA SER A 250 12.54 -15.22 -0.62
C SER A 250 12.28 -16.73 -0.59
N SER A 251 11.75 -17.19 0.51
CA SER A 251 11.26 -18.57 0.72
C SER A 251 9.83 -18.80 0.21
N ILE A 252 9.18 -17.77 -0.35
CA ILE A 252 7.80 -17.87 -0.82
C ILE A 252 7.74 -18.66 -2.13
N ALA A 253 7.00 -19.76 -2.12
CA ALA A 253 6.84 -20.62 -3.29
C ALA A 253 5.83 -20.07 -4.32
N ALA A 254 4.76 -19.38 -3.86
CA ALA A 254 3.69 -18.87 -4.72
C ALA A 254 2.90 -17.74 -4.02
N GLY A 255 2.29 -16.87 -4.83
CA GLY A 255 1.47 -15.75 -4.35
C GLY A 255 2.20 -14.40 -4.42
N LEU A 256 1.51 -13.30 -4.16
CA LEU A 256 2.09 -11.95 -4.14
C LEU A 256 2.82 -11.66 -2.82
N ALA A 257 2.32 -12.24 -1.74
CA ALA A 257 2.91 -12.17 -0.40
C ALA A 257 2.69 -13.51 0.31
N GLY A 258 3.59 -13.87 1.21
CA GLY A 258 3.45 -15.03 2.06
C GLY A 258 2.95 -14.65 3.45
N VAL A 259 2.40 -15.62 4.13
CA VAL A 259 2.02 -15.52 5.54
C VAL A 259 2.81 -16.53 6.35
N PRO A 260 3.11 -16.25 7.63
CA PRO A 260 3.71 -17.22 8.53
C PRO A 260 2.86 -18.50 8.62
N MET A 261 3.51 -19.66 8.55
CA MET A 261 2.84 -20.95 8.65
C MET A 261 3.01 -21.50 10.07
N HIS A 262 1.89 -21.79 10.73
CA HIS A 262 1.92 -22.44 12.05
C HIS A 262 2.28 -23.93 11.95
N ARG A 263 1.93 -24.57 10.83
CA ARG A 263 2.21 -25.99 10.60
C ARG A 263 2.02 -26.38 9.13
N ILE A 264 2.97 -27.17 8.59
CA ILE A 264 2.81 -27.91 7.33
C ILE A 264 3.07 -29.38 7.65
N ASN A 265 2.12 -30.26 7.36
CA ASN A 265 2.24 -31.69 7.67
C ASN A 265 1.64 -32.53 6.54
N LEU A 266 2.42 -33.45 6.00
CA LEU A 266 1.96 -34.50 5.09
C LEU A 266 1.62 -35.76 5.90
N LYS A 267 0.38 -36.22 5.81
CA LYS A 267 -0.06 -37.48 6.43
C LYS A 267 -0.33 -38.52 5.36
N ILE A 268 0.24 -39.70 5.53
CA ILE A 268 -0.03 -40.85 4.68
C ILE A 268 -0.96 -41.76 5.48
N ASN A 269 -2.17 -41.94 4.99
CA ASN A 269 -3.10 -42.93 5.56
C ASN A 269 -2.86 -44.26 4.81
N SER A 270 -1.99 -45.13 5.36
CA SER A 270 -1.89 -46.51 4.88
C SER A 270 -3.21 -47.25 5.20
N LYS A 271 -3.74 -47.96 4.21
CA LYS A 271 -4.91 -48.85 4.36
C LYS A 271 -4.57 -50.05 5.21
#